data_27d0bf70c26dd3c51c2fa179204e70a2
#
_entry.id   27d0bf70c26dd3c51c2fa179204e70a2
#
_cell.length_a   1.000
_cell.length_b   1.000
_cell.length_c   1.000
_cell.angle_alpha   90.00
_cell.angle_beta   90.00
_cell.angle_gamma   90.00
#
_symmetry.space_group_name_H-M   'P 1'
#
loop_
_entity.id
_entity.type
_entity.pdbx_description
1 polymer ?
#
loop_
_entity_poly.entity_id
_entity_poly.type
_entity_poly.pdbx_seq_one_letter_code
_entity_poly.pdbx_strand_id
1 'polypeptide(L)'
;FTGSAYPDTQGTAMDEKLWLRSWTNDTYLWYDEVDDNDPENFSVLAYFDQLKTNELTPSGTLKDNFHFSQDTAEYNKLSQSGIESGFGFDWEFGSNTVPRELTVRFTEPGSPAASANVPRGAKVLSINGVDFVNDNTQQGVAVLNDGLFPDDAGTTTSFEFELIDGTTMSVDITSTD
;
A
#
# COMPACT_ATOMS: atom_id res chain seq x y z
N PHE A 1 -30.02 0.35 13.21
CA PHE A 1 -29.52 0.63 11.86
C PHE A 1 -30.41 -0.04 10.83
N THR A 2 -31.24 0.73 10.14
CA THR A 2 -32.15 0.25 9.10
C THR A 2 -31.89 1.03 7.83
N GLY A 3 -31.45 0.38 6.77
CA GLY A 3 -31.18 0.99 5.47
C GLY A 3 -32.04 0.37 4.38
N SER A 4 -32.41 1.17 3.40
CA SER A 4 -32.91 0.67 2.12
C SER A 4 -31.70 0.51 1.19
N ALA A 5 -31.70 -0.52 0.34
CA ALA A 5 -30.66 -0.67 -0.66
C ALA A 5 -30.68 0.52 -1.64
N TYR A 6 -29.54 1.18 -1.79
CA TYR A 6 -29.37 2.26 -2.74
C TYR A 6 -28.81 1.72 -4.06
N PRO A 7 -29.24 2.24 -5.20
CA PRO A 7 -28.69 1.82 -6.49
C PRO A 7 -27.21 2.23 -6.58
N ASP A 8 -26.41 1.39 -7.22
CA ASP A 8 -25.02 1.67 -7.56
C ASP A 8 -24.97 2.61 -8.79
N THR A 9 -25.25 3.87 -8.53
CA THR A 9 -25.23 4.94 -9.54
C THR A 9 -24.54 6.16 -8.95
N GLN A 10 -23.77 6.85 -9.79
CA GLN A 10 -23.11 8.09 -9.36
C GLN A 10 -24.15 9.14 -8.95
N GLY A 11 -23.96 9.70 -7.78
CA GLY A 11 -24.84 10.70 -7.18
C GLY A 11 -24.05 11.81 -6.47
N THR A 12 -24.70 12.45 -5.50
CA THR A 12 -24.06 13.44 -4.63
C THR A 12 -23.26 12.74 -3.52
N ALA A 13 -22.44 13.51 -2.77
CA ALA A 13 -21.77 12.99 -1.59
C ALA A 13 -22.73 12.44 -0.52
N MET A 14 -23.99 12.94 -0.48
CA MET A 14 -25.01 12.39 0.39
C MET A 14 -25.52 11.04 -0.13
N ASP A 15 -25.72 10.91 -1.45
CA ASP A 15 -26.13 9.63 -2.05
C ASP A 15 -25.09 8.55 -1.81
N GLU A 16 -23.79 8.90 -1.91
CA GLU A 16 -22.68 8.01 -1.64
C GLU A 16 -22.67 7.55 -0.16
N LYS A 17 -22.85 8.45 0.79
CA LYS A 17 -22.95 8.11 2.22
C LYS A 17 -24.15 7.22 2.53
N LEU A 18 -25.30 7.47 1.91
CA LEU A 18 -26.49 6.64 2.08
C LEU A 18 -26.31 5.26 1.43
N TRP A 19 -25.60 5.20 0.29
CA TRP A 19 -25.21 3.93 -0.32
C TRP A 19 -24.28 3.13 0.58
N LEU A 20 -23.21 3.74 1.11
CA LEU A 20 -22.29 3.11 2.08
C LEU A 20 -23.05 2.57 3.30
N ARG A 21 -23.95 3.36 3.87
CA ARG A 21 -24.80 2.93 5.01
C ARG A 21 -25.64 1.71 4.67
N SER A 22 -26.26 1.70 3.49
CA SER A 22 -27.08 0.58 3.02
C SER A 22 -26.25 -0.69 2.85
N TRP A 23 -25.08 -0.57 2.20
CA TRP A 23 -24.17 -1.68 1.99
C TRP A 23 -23.61 -2.24 3.30
N THR A 24 -23.20 -1.40 4.23
CA THR A 24 -22.75 -1.82 5.54
C THR A 24 -23.83 -2.60 6.26
N ASN A 25 -25.07 -2.12 6.24
CA ASN A 25 -26.19 -2.82 6.87
C ASN A 25 -26.50 -4.18 6.23
N ASP A 26 -26.26 -4.34 4.95
CA ASP A 26 -26.56 -5.57 4.20
C ASP A 26 -25.40 -6.58 4.20
N THR A 27 -24.17 -6.11 4.15
CA THR A 27 -23.01 -6.98 3.85
C THR A 27 -21.96 -7.04 4.96
N TYR A 28 -21.93 -6.07 5.88
CA TYR A 28 -20.90 -6.02 6.90
C TYR A 28 -21.14 -7.06 8.00
N LEU A 29 -20.12 -7.82 8.34
CA LEU A 29 -20.22 -8.96 9.26
C LEU A 29 -20.75 -8.56 10.66
N TRP A 30 -20.36 -7.38 11.12
CA TRP A 30 -20.77 -6.85 12.46
C TRP A 30 -21.68 -5.63 12.31
N TYR A 31 -22.63 -5.68 11.40
CA TYR A 31 -23.54 -4.58 11.08
C TYR A 31 -24.38 -4.12 12.29
N ASP A 32 -24.67 -5.02 13.22
CA ASP A 32 -25.43 -4.76 14.45
C ASP A 32 -24.61 -4.11 15.57
N GLU A 33 -23.28 -4.03 15.40
CA GLU A 33 -22.36 -3.35 16.30
C GLU A 33 -22.01 -1.92 15.81
N VAL A 34 -22.52 -1.51 14.65
CA VAL A 34 -22.23 -0.19 14.05
C VAL A 34 -23.22 0.86 14.57
N ASP A 35 -22.70 1.96 15.09
CA ASP A 35 -23.52 3.10 15.51
C ASP A 35 -24.22 3.75 14.32
N ASP A 36 -25.52 4.03 14.44
CA ASP A 36 -26.30 4.69 13.39
C ASP A 36 -26.11 6.22 13.43
N ASN A 37 -24.94 6.65 13.05
CA ASN A 37 -24.57 8.06 12.98
C ASN A 37 -25.25 8.78 11.80
N ASP A 38 -25.61 10.07 12.02
CA ASP A 38 -26.20 10.89 10.97
C ASP A 38 -25.13 11.25 9.90
N PRO A 39 -25.33 10.83 8.64
CA PRO A 39 -24.38 11.09 7.55
C PRO A 39 -24.18 12.58 7.24
N GLU A 40 -25.10 13.47 7.62
CA GLU A 40 -24.97 14.92 7.38
C GLU A 40 -23.75 15.51 8.11
N ASN A 41 -23.34 14.92 9.22
CA ASN A 41 -22.27 15.43 10.08
C ASN A 41 -20.85 15.07 9.62
N PHE A 42 -20.70 14.33 8.52
CA PHE A 42 -19.42 13.77 8.11
C PHE A 42 -19.11 14.01 6.62
N SER A 43 -17.84 14.10 6.26
CA SER A 43 -17.41 13.87 4.88
C SER A 43 -17.63 12.40 4.49
N VAL A 44 -17.54 12.04 3.21
CA VAL A 44 -17.71 10.67 2.75
C VAL A 44 -16.72 9.71 3.42
N LEU A 45 -15.42 10.04 3.41
CA LEU A 45 -14.40 9.21 4.03
C LEU A 45 -14.56 9.13 5.55
N ALA A 46 -14.85 10.27 6.21
CA ALA A 46 -15.09 10.27 7.66
C ALA A 46 -16.35 9.49 8.04
N TYR A 47 -17.38 9.49 7.18
CA TYR A 47 -18.56 8.66 7.40
C TYR A 47 -18.27 7.18 7.21
N PHE A 48 -17.51 6.83 6.18
CA PHE A 48 -17.05 5.45 5.98
C PHE A 48 -16.32 4.92 7.22
N ASP A 49 -15.45 5.70 7.84
CA ASP A 49 -14.75 5.32 9.07
C ASP A 49 -15.68 5.08 10.27
N GLN A 50 -16.90 5.64 10.27
CA GLN A 50 -17.91 5.37 11.30
C GLN A 50 -18.65 4.04 11.07
N LEU A 51 -18.61 3.49 9.86
CA LEU A 51 -19.37 2.30 9.47
C LEU A 51 -18.64 0.99 9.79
N LYS A 52 -17.93 0.95 10.91
CA LYS A 52 -17.23 -0.24 11.41
C LYS A 52 -17.45 -0.45 12.89
N THR A 53 -17.29 -1.69 13.35
CA THR A 53 -17.29 -2.01 14.78
C THR A 53 -16.02 -1.47 15.46
N ASN A 54 -16.17 -0.95 16.66
CA ASN A 54 -15.06 -0.59 17.56
C ASN A 54 -14.85 -1.64 18.66
N GLU A 55 -15.59 -2.76 18.61
CA GLU A 55 -15.49 -3.82 19.59
C GLU A 55 -14.12 -4.54 19.51
N LEU A 56 -13.72 -5.08 20.64
CA LEU A 56 -12.47 -5.83 20.77
C LEU A 56 -12.74 -7.34 20.76
N THR A 57 -11.77 -8.07 20.24
CA THR A 57 -11.71 -9.53 20.40
C THR A 57 -11.41 -9.89 21.86
N PRO A 58 -11.60 -11.15 22.27
CA PRO A 58 -11.20 -11.61 23.61
C PRO A 58 -9.70 -11.43 23.92
N SER A 59 -8.87 -11.31 22.90
CA SER A 59 -7.41 -11.01 23.02
C SER A 59 -7.11 -9.53 23.18
N GLY A 60 -8.12 -8.63 23.09
CA GLY A 60 -7.95 -7.19 23.24
C GLY A 60 -7.53 -6.45 21.98
N THR A 61 -7.58 -7.09 20.81
CA THR A 61 -7.37 -6.44 19.50
C THR A 61 -8.68 -6.01 18.88
N LEU A 62 -8.67 -5.00 18.01
CA LEU A 62 -9.88 -4.62 17.26
C LEU A 62 -10.41 -5.83 16.47
N LYS A 63 -11.72 -6.01 16.44
CA LYS A 63 -12.37 -7.03 15.59
C LYS A 63 -12.15 -6.74 14.13
N ASP A 64 -12.32 -5.48 13.71
CA ASP A 64 -12.15 -5.05 12.33
C ASP A 64 -10.79 -4.37 12.13
N ASN A 65 -9.92 -5.05 11.37
CA ASN A 65 -8.63 -4.55 10.90
C ASN A 65 -8.57 -4.46 9.37
N PHE A 66 -9.72 -4.61 8.68
CA PHE A 66 -9.81 -4.73 7.23
C PHE A 66 -10.60 -3.59 6.59
N HIS A 67 -11.14 -2.67 7.40
CA HIS A 67 -11.91 -1.53 6.95
C HIS A 67 -10.97 -0.44 6.41
N PHE A 68 -10.86 -0.34 5.09
CA PHE A 68 -10.01 0.63 4.42
C PHE A 68 -10.70 1.22 3.19
N SER A 69 -10.27 2.39 2.78
CA SER A 69 -10.65 3.01 1.50
C SER A 69 -9.41 3.26 0.66
N GLN A 70 -9.57 3.28 -0.64
CA GLN A 70 -8.50 3.51 -1.61
C GLN A 70 -8.99 4.51 -2.66
N ASP A 71 -8.10 5.30 -3.21
CA ASP A 71 -8.42 6.18 -4.33
C ASP A 71 -8.88 5.38 -5.55
N THR A 72 -9.96 5.83 -6.19
CA THR A 72 -10.57 5.11 -7.31
C THR A 72 -9.63 5.05 -8.53
N ALA A 73 -8.81 6.08 -8.76
CA ALA A 73 -7.88 6.08 -9.88
C ALA A 73 -6.74 5.06 -9.63
N GLU A 74 -6.23 4.97 -8.40
CA GLU A 74 -5.27 3.96 -8.00
C GLU A 74 -5.86 2.55 -8.11
N TYR A 75 -7.08 2.34 -7.58
CA TYR A 75 -7.77 1.06 -7.72
C TYR A 75 -7.96 0.66 -9.19
N ASN A 76 -8.38 1.58 -10.04
CA ASN A 76 -8.56 1.33 -11.46
C ASN A 76 -7.23 1.03 -12.17
N LYS A 77 -6.15 1.74 -11.81
CA LYS A 77 -4.80 1.47 -12.31
C LYS A 77 -4.38 0.03 -11.99
N LEU A 78 -4.57 -0.41 -10.74
CA LEU A 78 -4.27 -1.78 -10.30
C LEU A 78 -5.19 -2.84 -10.93
N SER A 79 -6.51 -2.58 -10.97
CA SER A 79 -7.49 -3.60 -11.39
C SER A 79 -7.62 -3.73 -12.91
N GLN A 80 -7.44 -2.65 -13.68
CA GLN A 80 -7.60 -2.67 -15.13
C GLN A 80 -6.33 -3.04 -15.88
N SER A 81 -5.14 -2.72 -15.33
CA SER A 81 -3.87 -3.07 -15.96
C SER A 81 -3.27 -4.35 -15.41
N GLY A 82 -3.54 -4.71 -14.17
CA GLY A 82 -2.79 -5.74 -13.48
C GLY A 82 -1.28 -5.41 -13.41
N ILE A 83 -0.95 -4.16 -13.70
CA ILE A 83 0.41 -3.67 -13.87
C ILE A 83 0.64 -2.66 -12.74
N GLU A 84 1.49 -3.01 -11.80
CA GLU A 84 2.17 -2.06 -10.92
C GLU A 84 3.40 -1.57 -11.64
N SER A 85 3.56 -0.24 -11.74
CA SER A 85 4.83 0.32 -12.17
C SER A 85 5.92 -0.10 -11.19
N GLY A 86 6.99 -0.69 -11.69
CA GLY A 86 8.03 -1.18 -10.81
C GLY A 86 9.31 -1.58 -11.52
N PHE A 87 10.22 -2.14 -10.76
CA PHE A 87 11.51 -2.59 -11.26
C PHE A 87 11.53 -4.10 -11.53
N GLY A 88 10.51 -4.83 -11.07
CA GLY A 88 10.44 -6.29 -11.14
C GLY A 88 11.29 -6.99 -10.09
N PHE A 89 11.43 -6.39 -8.92
CA PHE A 89 11.98 -7.04 -7.74
C PHE A 89 10.88 -7.76 -6.96
N ASP A 90 11.18 -8.94 -6.48
CA ASP A 90 10.49 -9.56 -5.36
C ASP A 90 11.36 -9.43 -4.11
N TRP A 91 10.80 -8.80 -3.08
CA TRP A 91 11.53 -8.41 -1.89
C TRP A 91 11.26 -9.34 -0.69
N GLU A 92 12.27 -9.56 0.12
CA GLU A 92 12.16 -10.15 1.45
C GLU A 92 12.57 -9.14 2.52
N PHE A 93 11.62 -8.75 3.38
CA PHE A 93 11.88 -7.89 4.52
C PHE A 93 12.33 -8.74 5.72
N GLY A 94 13.60 -8.68 6.05
CA GLY A 94 14.14 -9.25 7.29
C GLY A 94 13.80 -8.38 8.50
N SER A 95 13.88 -7.05 8.34
CA SER A 95 13.45 -6.05 9.32
C SER A 95 12.92 -4.79 8.62
N ASN A 96 11.75 -4.31 9.06
CA ASN A 96 11.17 -3.04 8.62
C ASN A 96 11.46 -1.88 9.59
N THR A 97 12.11 -2.16 10.72
CA THR A 97 12.57 -1.17 11.69
C THR A 97 14.08 -1.07 11.68
N VAL A 98 14.63 0.09 12.04
CA VAL A 98 16.08 0.35 12.06
C VAL A 98 16.78 -0.53 13.11
N PRO A 99 17.86 -1.24 12.76
CA PRO A 99 18.44 -1.35 11.41
C PRO A 99 17.56 -2.19 10.49
N ARG A 100 17.20 -1.61 9.31
CA ARG A 100 16.35 -2.31 8.32
C ARG A 100 17.15 -3.34 7.55
N GLU A 101 16.46 -4.40 7.13
CA GLU A 101 17.01 -5.41 6.25
C GLU A 101 16.02 -5.72 5.12
N LEU A 102 16.48 -5.51 3.88
CA LEU A 102 15.72 -5.78 2.67
C LEU A 102 16.61 -6.53 1.68
N THR A 103 16.14 -7.70 1.25
CA THR A 103 16.90 -8.60 0.39
C THR A 103 16.12 -8.89 -0.88
N VAL A 104 16.81 -8.94 -2.02
CA VAL A 104 16.24 -9.40 -3.30
C VAL A 104 16.01 -10.90 -3.23
N ARG A 105 14.75 -11.34 -3.22
CA ARG A 105 14.38 -12.75 -3.25
C ARG A 105 14.50 -13.34 -4.67
N PHE A 106 14.03 -12.59 -5.66
CA PHE A 106 14.28 -12.81 -7.08
C PHE A 106 13.95 -11.56 -7.90
N THR A 107 14.31 -11.59 -9.19
CA THR A 107 13.91 -10.58 -10.17
C THR A 107 13.05 -11.22 -11.25
N GLU A 108 11.98 -10.54 -11.66
CA GLU A 108 11.08 -11.02 -12.71
C GLU A 108 11.80 -11.11 -14.05
N PRO A 109 11.67 -12.22 -14.79
CA PRO A 109 12.29 -12.35 -16.11
C PRO A 109 11.85 -11.24 -17.08
N GLY A 110 12.81 -10.58 -17.69
CA GLY A 110 12.56 -9.48 -18.63
C GLY A 110 12.32 -8.11 -17.97
N SER A 111 12.32 -8.04 -16.64
CA SER A 111 12.18 -6.78 -15.91
C SER A 111 13.42 -5.90 -15.99
N PRO A 112 13.29 -4.60 -15.62
CA PRO A 112 14.44 -3.71 -15.45
C PRO A 112 15.50 -4.25 -14.48
N ALA A 113 15.11 -4.80 -13.34
CA ALA A 113 16.01 -5.38 -12.34
C ALA A 113 16.77 -6.60 -12.88
N ALA A 114 16.10 -7.48 -13.64
CA ALA A 114 16.74 -8.61 -14.30
C ALA A 114 17.73 -8.13 -15.38
N SER A 115 17.36 -7.11 -16.16
CA SER A 115 18.23 -6.50 -17.19
C SER A 115 19.46 -5.82 -16.57
N ALA A 116 19.33 -5.28 -15.37
CA ALA A 116 20.42 -4.71 -14.58
C ALA A 116 21.31 -5.78 -13.92
N ASN A 117 20.96 -7.07 -14.06
CA ASN A 117 21.66 -8.21 -13.46
C ASN A 117 21.79 -8.15 -11.94
N VAL A 118 20.79 -7.61 -11.24
CA VAL A 118 20.75 -7.64 -9.78
C VAL A 118 20.52 -9.07 -9.32
N PRO A 119 21.45 -9.69 -8.57
CA PRO A 119 21.34 -11.09 -8.23
C PRO A 119 20.42 -11.31 -7.02
N ARG A 120 19.86 -12.51 -6.95
CA ARG A 120 19.20 -13.01 -5.73
C ARG A 120 20.14 -12.94 -4.53
N GLY A 121 19.61 -12.53 -3.38
CA GLY A 121 20.36 -12.41 -2.13
C GLY A 121 21.11 -11.08 -1.98
N ALA A 122 21.03 -10.17 -2.97
CA ALA A 122 21.54 -8.82 -2.84
C ALA A 122 20.77 -8.07 -1.75
N LYS A 123 21.47 -7.43 -0.79
CA LYS A 123 20.88 -6.63 0.28
C LYS A 123 20.93 -5.17 -0.07
N VAL A 124 19.84 -4.46 0.16
CA VAL A 124 19.77 -3.01 -0.08
C VAL A 124 20.56 -2.26 0.99
N LEU A 125 21.52 -1.44 0.56
CA LEU A 125 22.29 -0.54 1.42
C LEU A 125 21.77 0.89 1.36
N SER A 126 21.56 1.42 0.15
CA SER A 126 21.02 2.77 -0.03
C SER A 126 20.07 2.85 -1.23
N ILE A 127 19.18 3.82 -1.19
CA ILE A 127 18.22 4.15 -2.25
C ILE A 127 18.25 5.66 -2.47
N ASN A 128 18.51 6.11 -3.70
CA ASN A 128 18.65 7.54 -4.05
C ASN A 128 19.62 8.28 -3.12
N GLY A 129 20.70 7.60 -2.69
CA GLY A 129 21.71 8.14 -1.80
C GLY A 129 21.33 8.22 -0.32
N VAL A 130 20.13 7.73 0.07
CA VAL A 130 19.70 7.65 1.46
C VAL A 130 20.03 6.27 2.02
N ASP A 131 20.65 6.22 3.21
CA ASP A 131 20.99 4.97 3.93
C ASP A 131 19.69 4.20 4.26
N PHE A 132 19.45 3.09 3.57
CA PHE A 132 18.27 2.27 3.79
C PHE A 132 18.28 1.63 5.18
N VAL A 133 19.46 1.22 5.63
CA VAL A 133 19.60 0.44 6.88
C VAL A 133 19.30 1.30 8.10
N ASN A 134 19.81 2.55 8.14
CA ASN A 134 19.85 3.32 9.38
C ASN A 134 19.08 4.65 9.35
N ASP A 135 18.77 5.22 8.18
CA ASP A 135 18.04 6.51 8.13
C ASP A 135 16.61 6.32 8.63
N ASN A 136 16.23 7.04 9.67
CA ASN A 136 14.89 7.04 10.25
C ASN A 136 14.29 8.46 10.30
N THR A 137 14.82 9.38 9.53
CA THR A 137 14.24 10.71 9.38
C THR A 137 12.98 10.65 8.52
N GLN A 138 12.00 11.50 8.79
CA GLN A 138 10.78 11.55 8.00
C GLN A 138 11.08 11.78 6.51
N GLN A 139 12.06 12.65 6.20
CA GLN A 139 12.46 12.94 4.82
C GLN A 139 13.16 11.73 4.17
N GLY A 140 14.06 11.08 4.88
CA GLY A 140 14.76 9.88 4.38
C GLY A 140 13.79 8.75 4.10
N VAL A 141 12.86 8.46 5.02
CA VAL A 141 11.83 7.43 4.85
C VAL A 141 10.94 7.72 3.62
N ALA A 142 10.58 8.98 3.36
CA ALA A 142 9.84 9.35 2.15
C ALA A 142 10.64 9.01 0.88
N VAL A 143 11.92 9.41 0.80
CA VAL A 143 12.80 9.09 -0.35
C VAL A 143 12.97 7.58 -0.54
N LEU A 144 13.09 6.82 0.55
CA LEU A 144 13.20 5.36 0.48
C LEU A 144 11.93 4.72 -0.06
N ASN A 145 10.76 5.16 0.39
CA ASN A 145 9.47 4.66 -0.09
C ASN A 145 9.24 5.00 -1.57
N ASP A 146 9.44 6.26 -1.95
CA ASP A 146 9.29 6.71 -3.35
C ASP A 146 10.25 5.96 -4.29
N GLY A 147 11.45 5.63 -3.80
CA GLY A 147 12.45 4.88 -4.55
C GLY A 147 12.18 3.38 -4.64
N LEU A 148 11.51 2.77 -3.63
CA LEU A 148 11.13 1.35 -3.68
C LEU A 148 9.86 1.11 -4.49
N PHE A 149 8.91 2.01 -4.39
CA PHE A 149 7.55 1.88 -4.94
C PHE A 149 7.22 3.10 -5.82
N PRO A 150 7.77 3.18 -7.03
CA PRO A 150 7.52 4.31 -7.92
C PRO A 150 6.04 4.32 -8.36
N ASP A 151 5.40 5.50 -8.27
CA ASP A 151 4.02 5.67 -8.68
C ASP A 151 3.83 5.54 -10.20
N ASP A 152 4.86 5.91 -10.99
CA ASP A 152 4.80 5.96 -12.44
C ASP A 152 5.93 5.18 -13.11
N ALA A 153 5.64 4.57 -14.25
CA ALA A 153 6.67 4.03 -15.14
C ALA A 153 7.58 5.16 -15.67
N GLY A 154 8.84 4.83 -15.89
CA GLY A 154 9.87 5.79 -16.32
C GLY A 154 10.57 6.50 -15.16
N THR A 155 10.24 6.19 -13.91
CA THR A 155 10.95 6.70 -12.74
C THR A 155 12.28 5.96 -12.57
N THR A 156 13.38 6.71 -12.50
CA THR A 156 14.72 6.12 -12.29
C THR A 156 15.11 6.22 -10.82
N THR A 157 15.47 5.08 -10.23
CA THR A 157 15.96 4.98 -8.86
C THR A 157 17.38 4.43 -8.84
N SER A 158 18.25 5.07 -8.06
CA SER A 158 19.62 4.61 -7.79
C SER A 158 19.62 3.66 -6.60
N PHE A 159 20.08 2.44 -6.81
CA PHE A 159 20.24 1.44 -5.77
C PHE A 159 21.70 1.14 -5.50
N GLU A 160 22.04 0.93 -4.25
CA GLU A 160 23.29 0.32 -3.83
C GLU A 160 22.98 -0.96 -3.04
N PHE A 161 23.62 -2.05 -3.46
CA PHE A 161 23.44 -3.37 -2.87
C PHE A 161 24.77 -3.90 -2.30
N GLU A 162 24.68 -4.66 -1.23
CA GLU A 162 25.70 -5.62 -0.81
C GLU A 162 25.40 -6.98 -1.42
N LEU A 163 26.34 -7.54 -2.14
CA LEU A 163 26.23 -8.86 -2.74
C LEU A 163 26.63 -9.96 -1.76
N ILE A 164 26.29 -11.22 -2.07
CA ILE A 164 26.56 -12.38 -1.19
C ILE A 164 28.06 -12.55 -0.91
N ASP A 165 28.92 -12.12 -1.82
CA ASP A 165 30.38 -12.18 -1.65
C ASP A 165 30.96 -10.99 -0.85
N GLY A 166 30.10 -10.11 -0.35
CA GLY A 166 30.47 -8.91 0.40
C GLY A 166 30.93 -7.72 -0.44
N THR A 167 30.86 -7.82 -1.77
CA THR A 167 31.14 -6.67 -2.65
C THR A 167 29.91 -5.79 -2.76
N THR A 168 30.08 -4.53 -3.18
CA THR A 168 28.99 -3.60 -3.43
C THR A 168 28.71 -3.47 -4.93
N MET A 169 27.42 -3.29 -5.27
CA MET A 169 26.93 -3.02 -6.61
C MET A 169 26.07 -1.77 -6.57
N SER A 170 26.41 -0.76 -7.37
CA SER A 170 25.56 0.42 -7.56
C SER A 170 24.96 0.40 -8.96
N VAL A 171 23.65 0.68 -9.08
CA VAL A 171 22.95 0.63 -10.35
C VAL A 171 21.73 1.57 -10.34
N ASP A 172 21.53 2.25 -11.48
CA ASP A 172 20.31 3.02 -11.73
C ASP A 172 19.34 2.15 -12.53
N ILE A 173 18.11 2.03 -12.03
CA ILE A 173 17.08 1.20 -12.65
C ILE A 173 15.85 2.08 -12.90
N THR A 174 15.32 2.00 -14.12
CA THR A 174 14.10 2.74 -14.50
C THR A 174 12.90 1.81 -14.45
N SER A 175 11.85 2.23 -13.75
CA SER A 175 10.60 1.48 -13.62
C SER A 175 9.89 1.32 -14.96
N THR A 176 9.17 0.22 -15.11
CA THR A 176 8.26 -0.04 -16.24
C THR A 176 6.91 -0.51 -15.72
N ASP A 177 5.91 -0.47 -16.58
CA ASP A 177 4.61 -1.13 -16.35
C ASP A 177 4.74 -2.63 -16.51
#